data_72d1435ee0c19affe2820866434cb14c
#
_entry.id   72d1435ee0c19affe2820866434cb14c
#
_cell.length_a   1.000
_cell.length_b   1.000
_cell.length_c   1.000
_cell.angle_alpha   90.00
_cell.angle_beta   90.00
_cell.angle_gamma   90.00
#
_symmetry.space_group_name_H-M   'P 1'
#
loop_
_entity.id
_entity.type
_entity.pdbx_description
1 polymer ?
#
loop_
_entity_poly.entity_id
_entity_poly.type
_entity_poly.pdbx_seq_one_letter_code
_entity_poly.pdbx_strand_id
1 'polypeptide(L)'
;MTWHCKASGAYSRTSQEAIDNATEIYSILYKRGWTVNAVAGLLGNMGAESGYNPWRWQGDHIGASGGSPWSNKGYGLTQFTPASKYIDADEAKSAPGYGPNFSDQTGKITDGSSQMIYLDGYADYIPTRAYPMSYAEYKASTEDAGKLAVVWLYNYERPAAPASTEAARREAGLYWFDVLGGISPSKNTALYLLYLWEVTHNVR
;
A
#
# COMPACT_ATOMS: atom_id res chain seq x y z
N MET A 1 -9.60 6.69 -12.18
CA MET A 1 -8.36 6.86 -11.42
C MET A 1 -7.28 6.03 -12.06
N THR A 2 -6.06 6.51 -12.03
CA THR A 2 -4.98 5.87 -12.80
C THR A 2 -3.82 5.60 -11.85
N TRP A 3 -3.50 4.33 -11.68
CA TRP A 3 -2.27 3.93 -11.02
C TRP A 3 -1.04 4.39 -11.82
N HIS A 4 -0.04 4.86 -11.14
CA HIS A 4 1.27 5.12 -11.70
C HIS A 4 2.21 3.97 -11.37
N CYS A 5 2.84 3.41 -12.41
CA CYS A 5 3.77 2.30 -12.29
C CYS A 5 4.99 2.55 -13.12
N LYS A 6 6.12 2.05 -12.68
CA LYS A 6 7.36 1.99 -13.47
C LYS A 6 8.11 0.71 -13.16
N ALA A 7 8.86 0.24 -14.14
CA ALA A 7 9.55 -1.04 -14.08
C ALA A 7 10.53 -1.15 -12.89
N SER A 8 11.12 -0.03 -12.48
CA SER A 8 12.05 0.05 -11.36
C SER A 8 12.01 1.42 -10.67
N GLY A 9 12.54 1.49 -9.46
CA GLY A 9 12.68 2.71 -8.69
C GLY A 9 11.43 3.14 -7.93
N ALA A 10 11.62 4.13 -7.08
CA ALA A 10 10.62 4.71 -6.19
C ALA A 10 10.06 6.02 -6.75
N TYR A 11 8.82 6.35 -6.39
CA TYR A 11 8.31 7.72 -6.46
C TYR A 11 8.70 8.48 -5.20
N SER A 12 8.93 9.77 -5.33
CA SER A 12 9.06 10.64 -4.16
C SER A 12 7.71 10.77 -3.45
N ARG A 13 7.69 10.78 -2.12
CA ARG A 13 6.48 10.98 -1.31
C ARG A 13 5.67 12.22 -1.71
N THR A 14 6.34 13.25 -2.22
CA THR A 14 5.73 14.52 -2.62
C THR A 14 5.41 14.60 -4.10
N SER A 15 5.70 13.56 -4.88
CA SER A 15 5.35 13.54 -6.31
C SER A 15 3.86 13.30 -6.53
N GLN A 16 3.33 13.80 -7.64
CA GLN A 16 1.92 13.61 -7.97
C GLN A 16 1.58 12.13 -8.12
N GLU A 17 2.48 11.33 -8.70
CA GLU A 17 2.29 9.89 -8.88
C GLU A 17 2.15 9.15 -7.54
N ALA A 18 2.95 9.53 -6.53
CA ALA A 18 2.82 8.96 -5.19
C ALA A 18 1.50 9.38 -4.53
N ILE A 19 1.07 10.62 -4.70
CA ILE A 19 -0.21 11.14 -4.18
C ILE A 19 -1.38 10.43 -4.85
N ASP A 20 -1.35 10.26 -6.16
CA ASP A 20 -2.39 9.55 -6.90
C ASP A 20 -2.48 8.08 -6.45
N ASN A 21 -1.35 7.38 -6.36
CA ASN A 21 -1.30 6.01 -5.88
C ASN A 21 -1.80 5.89 -4.43
N ALA A 22 -1.41 6.80 -3.54
CA ALA A 22 -1.89 6.83 -2.16
C ALA A 22 -3.41 7.07 -2.08
N THR A 23 -3.95 7.90 -2.96
CA THR A 23 -5.39 8.15 -3.08
C THR A 23 -6.14 6.90 -3.53
N GLU A 24 -5.60 6.13 -4.48
CA GLU A 24 -6.16 4.85 -4.90
C GLU A 24 -6.13 3.82 -3.76
N ILE A 25 -4.99 3.69 -3.05
CA ILE A 25 -4.84 2.84 -1.88
C ILE A 25 -5.92 3.19 -0.84
N TYR A 26 -6.05 4.48 -0.51
CA TYR A 26 -7.06 4.94 0.43
C TYR A 26 -8.48 4.59 -0.04
N SER A 27 -8.81 4.86 -1.29
CA SER A 27 -10.14 4.55 -1.85
C SER A 27 -10.50 3.07 -1.73
N ILE A 28 -9.55 2.18 -2.02
CA ILE A 28 -9.77 0.72 -1.97
C ILE A 28 -9.95 0.25 -0.52
N LEU A 29 -9.05 0.67 0.37
CA LEU A 29 -9.05 0.21 1.76
C LEU A 29 -10.20 0.84 2.58
N TYR A 30 -10.53 2.11 2.34
CA TYR A 30 -11.67 2.77 2.97
C TYR A 30 -13.00 2.07 2.69
N LYS A 31 -13.24 1.64 1.44
CA LYS A 31 -14.41 0.83 1.07
C LYS A 31 -14.45 -0.53 1.78
N ARG A 32 -13.33 -0.97 2.34
CA ARG A 32 -13.15 -2.22 3.09
C ARG A 32 -13.15 -2.00 4.61
N GLY A 33 -13.50 -0.80 5.06
CA GLY A 33 -13.65 -0.46 6.48
C GLY A 33 -12.39 0.05 7.17
N TRP A 34 -11.31 0.36 6.41
CA TRP A 34 -10.15 1.00 7.00
C TRP A 34 -10.42 2.47 7.30
N THR A 35 -9.87 2.96 8.40
CA THR A 35 -9.89 4.39 8.70
C THR A 35 -8.81 5.13 7.92
N VAL A 36 -8.97 6.44 7.76
CA VAL A 36 -7.91 7.29 7.18
C VAL A 36 -6.62 7.21 7.99
N ASN A 37 -6.71 7.11 9.31
CA ASN A 37 -5.57 6.98 10.21
C ASN A 37 -4.79 5.69 9.95
N ALA A 38 -5.49 4.56 9.82
CA ALA A 38 -4.87 3.26 9.53
C ALA A 38 -4.20 3.24 8.14
N VAL A 39 -4.86 3.79 7.12
CA VAL A 39 -4.28 3.88 5.77
C VAL A 39 -3.05 4.80 5.76
N ALA A 40 -3.11 5.94 6.44
CA ALA A 40 -1.97 6.85 6.55
C ALA A 40 -0.79 6.19 7.27
N GLY A 41 -1.04 5.42 8.33
CA GLY A 41 -0.02 4.62 9.01
C GLY A 41 0.63 3.57 8.10
N LEU A 42 -0.17 2.86 7.31
CA LEU A 42 0.30 1.92 6.29
C LEU A 42 1.19 2.63 5.25
N LEU A 43 0.71 3.74 4.68
CA LEU A 43 1.45 4.54 3.71
C LEU A 43 2.77 5.08 4.26
N GLY A 44 2.85 5.34 5.57
CA GLY A 44 4.06 5.70 6.26
C GLY A 44 5.19 4.67 6.11
N ASN A 45 4.85 3.41 5.90
CA ASN A 45 5.80 2.32 5.64
C ASN A 45 6.06 2.11 4.15
N MET A 46 5.05 2.17 3.29
CA MET A 46 5.17 1.91 1.86
C MET A 46 6.23 2.77 1.15
N GLY A 47 6.48 3.98 1.64
CA GLY A 47 7.52 4.85 1.09
C GLY A 47 8.91 4.24 1.12
N ALA A 48 9.26 3.55 2.20
CA ALA A 48 10.56 2.88 2.33
C ALA A 48 10.57 1.49 1.67
N GLU A 49 9.41 0.82 1.61
CA GLU A 49 9.31 -0.51 1.01
C GLU A 49 9.35 -0.44 -0.53
N SER A 50 8.46 0.32 -1.11
CA SER A 50 8.30 0.37 -2.58
C SER A 50 8.46 1.76 -3.18
N GLY A 51 8.50 2.83 -2.36
CA GLY A 51 8.34 4.20 -2.87
C GLY A 51 7.01 4.34 -3.62
N TYR A 52 5.95 3.75 -3.11
CA TYR A 52 4.57 3.79 -3.65
C TYR A 52 4.43 3.25 -5.08
N ASN A 53 5.43 2.49 -5.57
CA ASN A 53 5.41 1.86 -6.89
C ASN A 53 4.91 0.41 -6.80
N PRO A 54 3.71 0.08 -7.28
CA PRO A 54 3.15 -1.26 -7.19
C PRO A 54 3.94 -2.32 -7.98
N TRP A 55 4.78 -1.91 -8.91
CA TRP A 55 5.59 -2.83 -9.71
C TRP A 55 7.03 -3.00 -9.22
N ARG A 56 7.35 -2.44 -8.06
CA ARG A 56 8.72 -2.49 -7.55
C ARG A 56 9.12 -3.86 -7.03
N TRP A 57 10.20 -4.37 -7.56
CA TRP A 57 10.92 -5.52 -7.03
C TRP A 57 12.01 -5.09 -6.06
N GLN A 58 12.27 -5.90 -5.05
CA GLN A 58 13.37 -5.69 -4.11
C GLN A 58 14.71 -5.56 -4.86
N GLY A 59 15.44 -4.47 -4.59
CA GLY A 59 16.71 -4.18 -5.25
C GLY A 59 16.55 -3.66 -6.68
N ASP A 60 15.34 -3.23 -7.07
CA ASP A 60 15.00 -2.70 -8.40
C ASP A 60 15.34 -3.66 -9.57
N HIS A 61 15.39 -4.96 -9.27
CA HIS A 61 15.53 -6.00 -10.28
C HIS A 61 14.16 -6.34 -10.84
N ILE A 62 13.97 -6.18 -12.15
CA ILE A 62 12.78 -6.68 -12.83
C ILE A 62 12.77 -8.19 -12.72
N GLY A 63 11.66 -8.73 -12.22
CA GLY A 63 11.54 -10.16 -11.99
C GLY A 63 11.76 -10.98 -13.23
N ALA A 64 12.89 -11.64 -13.24
CA ALA A 64 13.10 -12.94 -13.72
C ALA A 64 13.14 -13.31 -15.17
N SER A 65 14.27 -13.39 -15.67
CA SER A 65 14.59 -14.35 -16.71
C SER A 65 15.09 -15.67 -16.08
N GLY A 66 14.32 -16.76 -16.21
CA GLY A 66 14.84 -18.12 -16.11
C GLY A 66 14.93 -18.76 -14.71
N GLY A 67 13.84 -19.19 -14.17
CA GLY A 67 13.76 -19.95 -12.94
C GLY A 67 12.79 -19.30 -11.95
N SER A 68 12.39 -19.90 -10.84
CA SER A 68 11.50 -19.26 -9.86
C SER A 68 12.21 -18.06 -9.20
N PRO A 69 12.20 -16.88 -9.83
CA PRO A 69 13.14 -15.79 -9.55
C PRO A 69 12.71 -14.92 -8.38
N TRP A 70 11.46 -15.03 -7.98
CA TRP A 70 10.86 -14.28 -6.91
C TRP A 70 10.77 -15.02 -5.58
N SER A 71 11.23 -16.27 -5.51
CA SER A 71 11.08 -17.11 -4.31
C SER A 71 11.64 -16.48 -3.03
N ASN A 72 12.62 -15.56 -3.14
CA ASN A 72 13.26 -14.92 -2.00
C ASN A 72 13.32 -13.38 -2.08
N LYS A 73 12.61 -12.77 -3.04
CA LYS A 73 12.60 -11.30 -3.21
C LYS A 73 11.27 -10.72 -2.74
N GLY A 74 11.29 -9.47 -2.31
CA GLY A 74 10.10 -8.70 -2.07
C GLY A 74 9.52 -8.11 -3.36
N TYR A 75 8.19 -7.99 -3.44
CA TYR A 75 7.48 -7.42 -4.56
C TYR A 75 6.34 -6.52 -4.12
N GLY A 76 6.13 -5.44 -4.88
CA GLY A 76 4.95 -4.59 -4.79
C GLY A 76 4.98 -3.57 -3.65
N LEU A 77 3.83 -2.99 -3.40
CA LEU A 77 3.64 -1.84 -2.50
C LEU A 77 4.16 -2.07 -1.08
N THR A 78 3.93 -3.24 -0.52
CA THR A 78 4.35 -3.64 0.83
C THR A 78 5.49 -4.65 0.81
N GLN A 79 6.15 -4.83 -0.33
CA GLN A 79 7.27 -5.77 -0.49
C GLN A 79 6.94 -7.17 0.04
N PHE A 80 5.84 -7.77 -0.45
CA PHE A 80 5.49 -9.16 -0.10
C PHE A 80 6.71 -10.07 -0.26
N THR A 81 7.19 -10.65 0.86
CA THR A 81 8.41 -11.44 0.90
C THR A 81 8.14 -12.84 1.48
N PRO A 82 8.41 -13.93 0.77
CA PRO A 82 8.77 -13.95 -0.66
C PRO A 82 7.62 -13.45 -1.53
N ALA A 83 7.93 -12.94 -2.71
CA ALA A 83 6.93 -12.41 -3.65
C ALA A 83 5.84 -13.45 -4.03
N SER A 84 6.17 -14.74 -3.98
CA SER A 84 5.22 -15.83 -4.20
C SER A 84 4.02 -15.81 -3.26
N LYS A 85 4.14 -15.23 -2.07
CA LYS A 85 3.01 -15.04 -1.14
C LYS A 85 1.84 -14.31 -1.80
N TYR A 86 2.15 -13.35 -2.67
CA TYR A 86 1.16 -12.61 -3.43
C TYR A 86 0.99 -13.18 -4.85
N ILE A 87 2.10 -13.34 -5.59
CA ILE A 87 2.07 -13.72 -7.00
C ILE A 87 1.44 -15.09 -7.25
N ASP A 88 1.63 -16.04 -6.35
CA ASP A 88 1.11 -17.40 -6.50
C ASP A 88 -0.25 -17.60 -5.83
N ALA A 89 -0.70 -16.64 -5.01
CA ALA A 89 -1.98 -16.73 -4.30
C ALA A 89 -3.18 -16.65 -5.25
N ASP A 90 -4.10 -17.59 -5.15
CA ASP A 90 -5.31 -17.61 -5.98
C ASP A 90 -6.24 -16.42 -5.66
N GLU A 91 -6.25 -15.97 -4.43
CA GLU A 91 -6.98 -14.79 -3.98
C GLU A 91 -6.46 -13.52 -4.66
N ALA A 92 -5.14 -13.39 -4.82
CA ALA A 92 -4.54 -12.28 -5.53
C ALA A 92 -4.85 -12.35 -7.04
N LYS A 93 -4.71 -13.53 -7.64
CA LYS A 93 -4.98 -13.77 -9.08
C LYS A 93 -6.42 -13.50 -9.45
N SER A 94 -7.37 -13.77 -8.56
CA SER A 94 -8.80 -13.53 -8.78
C SER A 94 -9.22 -12.07 -8.51
N ALA A 95 -8.36 -11.27 -7.88
CA ALA A 95 -8.69 -9.89 -7.58
C ALA A 95 -8.60 -8.98 -8.81
N PRO A 96 -9.50 -7.99 -8.96
CA PRO A 96 -9.44 -7.02 -10.04
C PRO A 96 -8.09 -6.29 -10.11
N GLY A 97 -7.54 -6.19 -11.31
CA GLY A 97 -6.28 -5.49 -11.55
C GLY A 97 -5.02 -6.32 -11.27
N TYR A 98 -5.14 -7.63 -11.04
CA TYR A 98 -3.97 -8.50 -10.93
C TYR A 98 -3.12 -8.46 -12.21
N GLY A 99 -1.84 -8.17 -12.07
CA GLY A 99 -0.92 -8.03 -13.19
C GLY A 99 0.52 -7.74 -12.75
N PRO A 100 1.18 -8.71 -12.06
CA PRO A 100 2.55 -8.55 -11.62
C PRO A 100 3.50 -8.21 -12.76
N ASN A 101 4.45 -7.33 -12.49
CA ASN A 101 5.46 -6.94 -13.47
C ASN A 101 6.59 -7.96 -13.55
N PHE A 102 6.58 -8.81 -14.57
CA PHE A 102 7.67 -9.76 -14.87
C PHE A 102 8.62 -9.29 -15.96
N SER A 103 8.23 -8.29 -16.72
CA SER A 103 9.04 -7.64 -17.75
C SER A 103 8.55 -6.22 -17.88
N ASP A 104 9.39 -5.30 -18.34
CA ASP A 104 8.98 -3.91 -18.54
C ASP A 104 7.70 -3.81 -19.38
N GLN A 105 6.56 -3.77 -18.71
CA GLN A 105 5.22 -3.77 -19.30
C GLN A 105 4.59 -2.38 -19.19
N THR A 106 5.35 -1.35 -19.46
CA THR A 106 4.85 0.03 -19.48
C THR A 106 3.54 0.14 -20.27
N GLY A 107 2.52 0.68 -19.63
CA GLY A 107 1.19 0.92 -20.24
C GLY A 107 0.17 -0.20 -20.09
N LYS A 108 0.45 -1.26 -19.33
CA LYS A 108 -0.56 -2.28 -18.97
C LYS A 108 -1.18 -2.02 -17.59
N ILE A 109 -2.28 -2.72 -17.32
CA ILE A 109 -3.04 -2.66 -16.09
C ILE A 109 -2.13 -2.85 -14.88
N THR A 110 -2.39 -2.08 -13.88
CA THR A 110 -1.54 -1.96 -12.71
C THR A 110 -1.99 -2.90 -11.62
N ASP A 111 -1.03 -3.53 -10.99
CA ASP A 111 -1.19 -4.53 -9.96
C ASP A 111 -1.62 -3.96 -8.58
N GLY A 112 -1.62 -2.64 -8.42
CA GLY A 112 -1.84 -1.98 -7.12
C GLY A 112 -3.19 -2.32 -6.48
N SER A 113 -4.26 -2.38 -7.26
CA SER A 113 -5.60 -2.70 -6.73
C SER A 113 -5.66 -4.12 -6.16
N SER A 114 -5.15 -5.10 -6.91
CA SER A 114 -5.08 -6.48 -6.45
C SER A 114 -4.21 -6.64 -5.20
N GLN A 115 -3.07 -5.93 -5.13
CA GLN A 115 -2.21 -5.94 -3.95
C GLN A 115 -2.93 -5.45 -2.69
N MET A 116 -3.71 -4.37 -2.79
CA MET A 116 -4.45 -3.84 -1.64
C MET A 116 -5.62 -4.72 -1.24
N ILE A 117 -6.31 -5.33 -2.19
CA ILE A 117 -7.38 -6.30 -1.93
C ILE A 117 -6.80 -7.54 -1.23
N TYR A 118 -5.68 -8.05 -1.71
CA TYR A 118 -4.99 -9.17 -1.10
C TYR A 118 -4.48 -8.83 0.31
N LEU A 119 -3.84 -7.67 0.47
CA LEU A 119 -3.36 -7.20 1.78
C LEU A 119 -4.49 -7.15 2.81
N ASP A 120 -5.66 -6.63 2.44
CA ASP A 120 -6.80 -6.50 3.36
C ASP A 120 -7.24 -7.84 3.96
N GLY A 121 -7.20 -8.92 3.19
CA GLY A 121 -7.62 -10.25 3.62
C GLY A 121 -6.51 -11.13 4.16
N TYR A 122 -5.29 -10.98 3.68
CA TYR A 122 -4.21 -11.97 3.82
C TYR A 122 -2.88 -11.39 4.30
N ALA A 123 -2.88 -10.22 4.96
CA ALA A 123 -1.66 -9.66 5.53
C ALA A 123 -1.05 -10.59 6.59
N ASP A 124 0.25 -10.81 6.49
CA ASP A 124 1.04 -11.53 7.51
C ASP A 124 1.30 -10.61 8.72
N TYR A 125 0.21 -10.20 9.36
CA TYR A 125 0.22 -9.26 10.47
C TYR A 125 0.21 -10.00 11.80
N ILE A 126 1.25 -9.83 12.62
CA ILE A 126 1.42 -10.52 13.91
C ILE A 126 1.55 -9.47 15.01
N PRO A 127 0.56 -9.35 15.91
CA PRO A 127 0.67 -8.46 17.07
C PRO A 127 1.90 -8.79 17.91
N THR A 128 2.68 -7.78 18.24
CA THR A 128 3.83 -7.93 19.14
C THR A 128 3.46 -7.59 20.59
N ARG A 129 4.29 -7.99 21.54
CA ARG A 129 4.09 -7.62 22.96
C ARG A 129 4.09 -6.11 23.18
N ALA A 130 4.92 -5.38 22.43
CA ALA A 130 4.99 -3.92 22.52
C ALA A 130 3.80 -3.23 21.86
N TYR A 131 3.22 -3.86 20.83
CA TYR A 131 2.08 -3.35 20.06
C TYR A 131 1.02 -4.45 19.89
N PRO A 132 0.23 -4.74 20.95
CA PRO A 132 -0.68 -5.90 20.98
C PRO A 132 -1.97 -5.71 20.15
N MET A 133 -2.05 -4.67 19.33
CA MET A 133 -3.17 -4.38 18.47
C MET A 133 -3.33 -5.47 17.41
N SER A 134 -4.49 -6.08 17.33
CA SER A 134 -4.81 -7.06 16.26
C SER A 134 -4.95 -6.39 14.90
N TYR A 135 -4.92 -7.18 13.83
CA TYR A 135 -5.08 -6.63 12.48
C TYR A 135 -6.45 -5.95 12.28
N ALA A 136 -7.52 -6.52 12.83
CA ALA A 136 -8.86 -5.93 12.76
C ALA A 136 -8.93 -4.59 13.53
N GLU A 137 -8.34 -4.55 14.72
CA GLU A 137 -8.25 -3.30 15.50
C GLU A 137 -7.42 -2.26 14.78
N TYR A 138 -6.29 -2.64 14.16
CA TYR A 138 -5.47 -1.73 13.36
C TYR A 138 -6.29 -1.07 12.25
N LYS A 139 -7.00 -1.87 11.45
CA LYS A 139 -7.82 -1.39 10.33
C LYS A 139 -8.88 -0.37 10.76
N ALA A 140 -9.49 -0.59 11.91
CA ALA A 140 -10.55 0.25 12.47
C ALA A 140 -10.02 1.40 13.35
N SER A 141 -8.70 1.48 13.59
CA SER A 141 -8.14 2.42 14.56
C SER A 141 -8.21 3.86 14.08
N THR A 142 -8.58 4.75 15.00
CA THR A 142 -8.52 6.22 14.81
C THR A 142 -7.40 6.85 15.64
N GLU A 143 -6.46 6.05 16.14
CA GLU A 143 -5.29 6.56 16.83
C GLU A 143 -4.41 7.40 15.88
N ASP A 144 -3.46 8.14 16.46
CA ASP A 144 -2.48 8.95 15.72
C ASP A 144 -1.82 8.15 14.58
N ALA A 145 -1.85 8.68 13.36
CA ALA A 145 -1.35 7.98 12.17
C ALA A 145 0.16 7.69 12.24
N GLY A 146 0.92 8.56 12.90
CA GLY A 146 2.34 8.30 13.16
C GLY A 146 2.54 7.14 14.13
N LYS A 147 1.69 7.00 15.16
CA LYS A 147 1.68 5.82 16.03
C LYS A 147 1.33 4.57 15.25
N LEU A 148 0.29 4.61 14.41
CA LEU A 148 -0.12 3.48 13.58
C LEU A 148 0.96 3.08 12.56
N ALA A 149 1.76 4.02 12.05
CA ALA A 149 2.91 3.69 11.21
C ALA A 149 3.96 2.86 11.98
N VAL A 150 4.18 3.16 13.25
CA VAL A 150 5.07 2.37 14.11
C VAL A 150 4.46 1.01 14.44
N VAL A 151 3.16 0.95 14.73
CA VAL A 151 2.46 -0.35 14.95
C VAL A 151 2.62 -1.25 13.71
N TRP A 152 2.42 -0.70 12.50
CA TRP A 152 2.62 -1.44 11.26
C TRP A 152 4.06 -1.94 11.10
N LEU A 153 5.04 -1.08 11.35
CA LEU A 153 6.46 -1.42 11.30
C LEU A 153 6.81 -2.65 12.14
N TYR A 154 6.28 -2.74 13.36
CA TYR A 154 6.59 -3.84 14.28
C TYR A 154 5.76 -5.09 14.04
N ASN A 155 4.51 -4.95 13.63
CA ASN A 155 3.58 -6.07 13.53
C ASN A 155 3.53 -6.69 12.13
N TYR A 156 3.86 -5.92 11.08
CA TYR A 156 3.86 -6.40 9.70
C TYR A 156 5.26 -6.43 9.08
N GLU A 157 5.98 -5.30 9.03
CA GLU A 157 7.27 -5.21 8.33
C GLU A 157 8.38 -6.00 9.06
N ARG A 158 8.45 -5.89 10.36
CA ARG A 158 9.38 -6.61 11.24
C ARG A 158 10.83 -6.60 10.77
N PRO A 159 11.43 -5.45 10.43
CA PRO A 159 12.82 -5.37 10.02
C PRO A 159 13.74 -5.74 11.18
N ALA A 160 15.00 -6.11 10.88
CA ALA A 160 15.97 -6.50 11.91
C ALA A 160 16.25 -5.41 12.95
N ALA A 161 16.14 -4.13 12.59
CA ALA A 161 16.39 -2.98 13.47
C ALA A 161 15.26 -1.94 13.35
N PRO A 162 14.03 -2.23 13.81
CA PRO A 162 12.88 -1.35 13.61
C PRO A 162 13.06 0.01 14.27
N ALA A 163 13.66 0.08 15.46
CA ALA A 163 13.87 1.32 16.22
C ALA A 163 14.63 2.40 15.43
N SER A 164 15.53 2.01 14.55
CA SER A 164 16.31 2.96 13.73
C SER A 164 15.48 3.70 12.68
N THR A 165 14.28 3.20 12.36
CA THR A 165 13.40 3.76 11.31
C THR A 165 12.10 4.33 11.84
N GLU A 166 11.78 4.17 13.13
CA GLU A 166 10.52 4.60 13.74
C GLU A 166 10.19 6.07 13.47
N ALA A 167 11.16 6.97 13.69
CA ALA A 167 10.94 8.41 13.54
C ALA A 167 10.54 8.76 12.10
N ALA A 168 11.19 8.16 11.11
CA ALA A 168 10.88 8.38 9.70
C ALA A 168 9.50 7.81 9.32
N ARG A 169 9.15 6.63 9.86
CA ARG A 169 7.82 6.02 9.61
C ARG A 169 6.72 6.85 10.25
N ARG A 170 6.93 7.33 11.47
CA ARG A 170 6.00 8.21 12.19
C ARG A 170 5.75 9.50 11.41
N GLU A 171 6.81 10.20 11.01
CA GLU A 171 6.71 11.42 10.22
C GLU A 171 5.97 11.18 8.89
N ALA A 172 6.28 10.09 8.21
CA ALA A 172 5.61 9.74 6.95
C ALA A 172 4.12 9.42 7.16
N GLY A 173 3.75 8.73 8.25
CA GLY A 173 2.35 8.49 8.60
C GLY A 173 1.57 9.77 8.84
N LEU A 174 2.15 10.72 9.57
CA LEU A 174 1.54 12.05 9.81
C LEU A 174 1.38 12.84 8.50
N TYR A 175 2.40 12.86 7.66
CA TYR A 175 2.32 13.49 6.34
C TYR A 175 1.14 12.93 5.52
N TRP A 176 1.00 11.62 5.44
CA TRP A 176 -0.09 11.00 4.67
C TRP A 176 -1.45 11.26 5.30
N PHE A 177 -1.55 11.35 6.62
CA PHE A 177 -2.79 11.74 7.28
C PHE A 177 -3.23 13.16 6.86
N ASP A 178 -2.31 14.10 6.79
CA ASP A 178 -2.60 15.46 6.34
C ASP A 178 -3.03 15.49 4.87
N VAL A 179 -2.33 14.76 4.00
CA VAL A 179 -2.66 14.67 2.58
C VAL A 179 -4.05 14.04 2.37
N LEU A 180 -4.30 12.87 2.98
CA LEU A 180 -5.56 12.16 2.84
C LEU A 180 -6.71 12.82 3.61
N GLY A 181 -6.42 13.49 4.73
CA GLY A 181 -7.39 14.23 5.52
C GLY A 181 -7.98 15.43 4.75
N GLY A 182 -7.25 16.01 3.81
CA GLY A 182 -7.76 16.99 2.84
C GLY A 182 -8.74 16.38 1.82
N ILE A 183 -8.66 15.07 1.59
CA ILE A 183 -9.50 14.31 0.65
C ILE A 183 -10.70 13.65 1.38
N SER A 184 -10.63 13.53 2.71
CA SER A 184 -11.65 12.85 3.52
C SER A 184 -13.03 13.51 3.44
N PRO A 185 -14.13 12.72 3.40
CA PRO A 185 -15.50 13.21 3.31
C PRO A 185 -15.90 14.21 4.41
N SER A 186 -15.28 14.11 5.58
CA SER A 186 -15.60 14.98 6.73
C SER A 186 -15.12 16.42 6.57
N LYS A 187 -14.17 16.69 5.67
CA LYS A 187 -13.63 18.04 5.43
C LYS A 187 -14.06 18.65 4.09
N ASN A 188 -14.51 17.84 3.14
CA ASN A 188 -14.87 18.35 1.82
C ASN A 188 -15.94 17.48 1.12
N THR A 189 -17.13 17.45 1.71
CA THR A 189 -18.27 16.65 1.23
C THR A 189 -18.59 16.86 -0.25
N ALA A 190 -18.35 18.05 -0.79
CA ALA A 190 -18.60 18.39 -2.20
C ALA A 190 -17.61 17.69 -3.15
N LEU A 191 -16.32 17.69 -2.83
CA LEU A 191 -15.28 17.00 -3.59
C LEU A 191 -15.45 15.47 -3.55
N TYR A 192 -15.84 14.94 -2.38
CA TYR A 192 -16.11 13.53 -2.22
C TYR A 192 -17.36 13.05 -2.98
N LEU A 193 -18.42 13.87 -2.98
CA LEU A 193 -19.62 13.57 -3.77
C LEU A 193 -19.36 13.68 -5.28
N LEU A 194 -18.55 14.64 -5.71
CA LEU A 194 -18.09 14.74 -7.10
C LEU A 194 -17.27 13.50 -7.50
N TYR A 195 -16.35 13.08 -6.63
CA TYR A 195 -15.57 11.89 -6.79
C TYR A 195 -16.42 10.61 -6.86
N LEU A 196 -17.40 10.44 -5.96
CA LEU A 196 -18.33 9.32 -6.01
C LEU A 196 -19.19 9.36 -7.27
N TRP A 197 -19.58 10.55 -7.72
CA TRP A 197 -20.37 10.73 -8.93
C TRP A 197 -19.57 10.31 -10.18
N GLU A 198 -18.30 10.72 -10.31
CA GLU A 198 -17.43 10.30 -11.41
C GLU A 198 -17.19 8.79 -11.42
N VAL A 199 -16.94 8.19 -10.27
CA VAL A 199 -16.73 6.73 -10.13
C VAL A 199 -17.97 5.92 -10.47
N THR A 200 -19.18 6.45 -10.19
CA THR A 200 -20.43 5.74 -10.46
C THR A 200 -20.98 5.97 -11.87
N HIS A 201 -20.55 7.00 -12.58
CA HIS A 201 -21.09 7.39 -13.89
C HIS A 201 -20.10 7.22 -15.05
N ASN A 202 -18.81 6.95 -14.80
CA ASN A 202 -17.81 6.68 -15.84
C ASN A 202 -17.52 5.17 -16.06
N VAL A 203 -18.40 4.28 -15.63
CA VAL A 203 -18.37 2.87 -16.04
C VAL A 203 -19.16 2.73 -17.35
N ARG A 204 -18.50 3.00 -18.45
CA ARG A 204 -18.89 2.58 -19.79
C ARG A 204 -17.72 1.87 -20.45
#